data_cd809207ed9567d8482a63dd5889d5b1
#
_entry.id   cd809207ed9567d8482a63dd5889d5b1
#
_cell.length_a   1.000
_cell.length_b   1.000
_cell.length_c   1.000
_cell.angle_alpha   90.00
_cell.angle_beta   90.00
_cell.angle_gamma   90.00
#
_symmetry.space_group_name_H-M   'P 1'
#
loop_
_entity.id
_entity.type
_entity.pdbx_description
1 polymer ?
#
loop_
_entity_poly.entity_id
_entity_poly.type
_entity_poly.pdbx_seq_one_letter_code
_entity_poly.pdbx_strand_id
1 'polypeptide(L)'
;KTDRMLTLAEQWRLPLVFYAEGGGGRPGDTDRLGMTGLDGPSFVQFARLSGHVPVVGVVSGYCFAGNAAMLGCCDVIIATENASIGMGGPAMIEGGGLGVYHPAEVGPVSFQSPNGVVDILVKDEEEATTVAQKYLSYFQGPIADWKAPDQRLLRRAIPENRLRVYDIRSVIELIADEDSVLEIRRDFGVGMITAFIRIEGKPFGLIANNPKHLGGAIDAPAGDKAARFLQLCDAFDIPIVSLCDTPGFMVGPEAEKTAIVRHVARMFVTGASLTVPLFGIVLRKGYGLGAQSMLGGGFHA
;
A
#
# COMPACT_ATOMS: atom_id res chain seq x y z
N LYS A 1 6.23 -27.75 6.34
CA LYS A 1 4.77 -27.49 6.15
C LYS A 1 4.55 -26.21 5.38
N THR A 2 5.21 -25.12 5.73
CA THR A 2 5.10 -23.81 5.07
C THR A 2 5.33 -23.91 3.57
N ASP A 3 6.45 -24.50 3.13
CA ASP A 3 6.81 -24.64 1.72
C ASP A 3 5.71 -25.32 0.90
N ARG A 4 5.10 -26.40 1.48
CA ARG A 4 3.98 -27.07 0.83
C ARG A 4 2.76 -26.17 0.66
N MET A 5 2.45 -25.35 1.66
CA MET A 5 1.31 -24.41 1.58
C MET A 5 1.56 -23.34 0.54
N LEU A 6 2.78 -22.80 0.47
CA LEU A 6 3.16 -21.80 -0.53
C LEU A 6 3.08 -22.38 -1.95
N THR A 7 3.57 -23.61 -2.15
CA THR A 7 3.43 -24.33 -3.43
C THR A 7 1.96 -24.52 -3.82
N LEU A 8 1.09 -24.89 -2.89
CA LEU A 8 -0.33 -25.06 -3.17
C LEU A 8 -1.01 -23.71 -3.49
N ALA A 9 -0.67 -22.63 -2.76
CA ALA A 9 -1.19 -21.30 -3.04
C ALA A 9 -0.81 -20.84 -4.46
N GLU A 10 0.45 -21.05 -4.88
CA GLU A 10 0.90 -20.75 -6.25
C GLU A 10 0.14 -21.59 -7.29
N GLN A 11 0.11 -22.93 -7.12
CA GLN A 11 -0.48 -23.87 -8.09
C GLN A 11 -1.98 -23.69 -8.28
N TRP A 12 -2.69 -23.43 -7.20
CA TRP A 12 -4.16 -23.30 -7.20
C TRP A 12 -4.62 -21.86 -7.24
N ARG A 13 -3.69 -20.90 -7.33
CA ARG A 13 -3.96 -19.45 -7.30
C ARG A 13 -4.84 -19.03 -6.12
N LEU A 14 -4.52 -19.54 -4.94
CA LEU A 14 -5.24 -19.20 -3.72
C LEU A 14 -4.65 -17.94 -3.09
N PRO A 15 -5.49 -16.97 -2.68
CA PRO A 15 -5.03 -15.85 -1.88
C PRO A 15 -4.45 -16.34 -0.55
N LEU A 16 -3.46 -15.61 -0.03
CA LEU A 16 -2.77 -15.97 1.20
C LEU A 16 -2.93 -14.88 2.26
N VAL A 17 -3.32 -15.28 3.48
CA VAL A 17 -3.19 -14.44 4.68
C VAL A 17 -2.07 -15.00 5.54
N PHE A 18 -1.05 -14.18 5.76
CA PHE A 18 0.16 -14.52 6.51
C PHE A 18 0.17 -13.80 7.85
N TYR A 19 -0.11 -14.51 8.94
CA TYR A 19 0.05 -14.00 10.29
C TYR A 19 1.53 -14.08 10.67
N ALA A 20 2.20 -12.91 10.62
CA ALA A 20 3.65 -12.80 10.69
C ALA A 20 4.09 -12.39 12.09
N GLU A 21 4.38 -13.35 12.94
CA GLU A 21 4.90 -13.10 14.28
C GLU A 21 6.15 -13.94 14.55
N GLY A 22 7.08 -13.40 15.33
CA GLY A 22 8.27 -14.11 15.74
C GLY A 22 9.39 -13.20 16.21
N GLY A 23 10.13 -13.65 17.20
CA GLY A 23 11.22 -12.91 17.85
C GLY A 23 12.52 -12.81 17.05
N GLY A 24 12.62 -13.46 15.88
CA GLY A 24 13.85 -13.54 15.11
C GLY A 24 14.86 -14.55 15.66
N GLY A 25 16.01 -14.67 15.00
CA GLY A 25 17.12 -15.54 15.43
C GLY A 25 17.93 -14.93 16.57
N ARG A 26 18.65 -15.78 17.30
CA ARG A 26 19.57 -15.37 18.35
C ARG A 26 21.02 -15.60 17.89
N PRO A 27 21.95 -14.67 18.11
CA PRO A 27 23.37 -14.91 17.88
C PRO A 27 23.86 -16.07 18.76
N GLY A 28 24.62 -17.00 18.18
CA GLY A 28 25.18 -18.13 18.93
C GLY A 28 24.22 -19.30 19.17
N ASP A 29 23.06 -19.33 18.54
CA ASP A 29 22.14 -20.46 18.58
C ASP A 29 22.80 -21.65 17.81
N THR A 30 23.47 -22.54 18.56
CA THR A 30 24.24 -23.66 18.03
C THR A 30 23.51 -25.00 18.12
N ASP A 31 22.26 -25.01 18.55
CA ASP A 31 21.50 -26.22 18.85
C ASP A 31 21.02 -26.99 17.59
N ARG A 32 21.35 -26.53 16.39
CA ARG A 32 21.10 -27.25 15.16
C ARG A 32 22.34 -27.91 14.61
N LEU A 33 22.36 -29.25 14.68
CA LEU A 33 23.28 -30.07 13.91
C LEU A 33 22.86 -29.98 12.44
N GLY A 34 23.63 -29.30 11.61
CA GLY A 34 23.40 -29.24 10.16
C GLY A 34 23.61 -27.83 9.59
N MET A 35 23.52 -27.74 8.26
CA MET A 35 23.68 -26.47 7.54
C MET A 35 22.62 -25.45 7.96
N THR A 36 23.07 -24.28 8.32
CA THR A 36 22.20 -23.16 8.66
C THR A 36 21.67 -22.49 7.40
N GLY A 37 20.46 -22.82 7.04
CA GLY A 37 19.43 -21.97 6.51
C GLY A 37 19.64 -21.10 5.29
N LEU A 38 20.74 -21.14 4.53
CA LEU A 38 20.87 -20.39 3.29
C LEU A 38 20.16 -21.07 2.10
N ASP A 39 19.77 -22.31 2.23
CA ASP A 39 19.07 -23.12 1.22
C ASP A 39 17.57 -23.32 1.53
N GLY A 40 17.02 -22.54 2.47
CA GLY A 40 15.59 -22.58 2.79
C GLY A 40 14.73 -22.06 1.64
N PRO A 41 13.88 -22.89 1.00
CA PRO A 41 13.09 -22.48 -0.16
C PRO A 41 11.95 -21.49 0.17
N SER A 42 11.56 -21.38 1.44
CA SER A 42 10.41 -20.60 1.89
C SER A 42 10.41 -19.14 1.41
N PHE A 43 11.56 -18.47 1.48
CA PHE A 43 11.66 -17.05 1.08
C PHE A 43 11.43 -16.87 -0.42
N VAL A 44 12.05 -17.70 -1.24
CA VAL A 44 11.88 -17.65 -2.70
C VAL A 44 10.45 -18.03 -3.10
N GLN A 45 9.89 -19.08 -2.49
CA GLN A 45 8.52 -19.49 -2.75
C GLN A 45 7.51 -18.43 -2.33
N PHE A 46 7.72 -17.79 -1.17
CA PHE A 46 6.87 -16.71 -0.71
C PHE A 46 6.94 -15.50 -1.67
N ALA A 47 8.14 -15.06 -2.02
CA ALA A 47 8.35 -13.94 -2.93
C ALA A 47 7.75 -14.17 -4.34
N ARG A 48 7.72 -15.43 -4.81
CA ARG A 48 7.10 -15.81 -6.09
C ARG A 48 5.58 -15.60 -6.13
N LEU A 49 4.92 -15.55 -4.98
CA LEU A 49 3.47 -15.29 -4.92
C LEU A 49 3.13 -13.85 -5.29
N SER A 50 4.08 -12.91 -5.19
CA SER A 50 3.87 -11.50 -5.54
C SER A 50 3.39 -11.34 -6.99
N GLY A 51 2.24 -10.72 -7.18
CA GLY A 51 1.59 -10.55 -8.47
C GLY A 51 0.93 -11.80 -9.06
N HIS A 52 1.02 -12.97 -8.40
CA HIS A 52 0.33 -14.19 -8.82
C HIS A 52 -0.95 -14.45 -8.03
N VAL A 53 -0.92 -14.17 -6.75
CA VAL A 53 -2.06 -14.30 -5.83
C VAL A 53 -2.03 -13.13 -4.84
N PRO A 54 -3.19 -12.63 -4.39
CA PRO A 54 -3.22 -11.60 -3.35
C PRO A 54 -2.62 -12.12 -2.04
N VAL A 55 -1.65 -11.39 -1.48
CA VAL A 55 -0.95 -11.76 -0.24
C VAL A 55 -1.13 -10.67 0.82
N VAL A 56 -1.80 -11.02 1.90
CA VAL A 56 -2.03 -10.14 3.06
C VAL A 56 -1.12 -10.54 4.21
N GLY A 57 -0.33 -9.61 4.71
CA GLY A 57 0.40 -9.77 5.96
C GLY A 57 -0.37 -9.19 7.13
N VAL A 58 -0.50 -9.93 8.22
CA VAL A 58 -1.12 -9.47 9.48
C VAL A 58 -0.11 -9.57 10.60
N VAL A 59 0.03 -8.50 11.38
CA VAL A 59 0.91 -8.45 12.56
C VAL A 59 0.17 -7.88 13.74
N SER A 60 0.10 -8.65 14.82
CA SER A 60 -0.54 -8.24 16.09
C SER A 60 0.45 -8.13 17.25
N GLY A 61 1.71 -8.46 17.04
CA GLY A 61 2.77 -8.46 18.05
C GLY A 61 4.13 -8.12 17.47
N TYR A 62 5.14 -8.91 17.82
CA TYR A 62 6.51 -8.71 17.36
C TYR A 62 6.80 -9.52 16.11
N CYS A 63 7.31 -8.86 15.07
CA CYS A 63 7.68 -9.48 13.81
C CYS A 63 9.10 -9.07 13.44
N PHE A 64 10.07 -9.98 13.63
CA PHE A 64 11.47 -9.69 13.38
C PHE A 64 12.14 -10.70 12.45
N ALA A 65 13.23 -10.26 11.83
CA ALA A 65 14.13 -11.04 10.99
C ALA A 65 13.40 -11.72 9.79
N GLY A 66 13.49 -13.04 9.66
CA GLY A 66 12.93 -13.77 8.53
C GLY A 66 11.42 -13.57 8.35
N ASN A 67 10.67 -13.49 9.44
CA ASN A 67 9.24 -13.21 9.38
C ASN A 67 8.96 -11.79 8.84
N ALA A 68 9.75 -10.80 9.26
CA ALA A 68 9.65 -9.44 8.73
C ALA A 68 10.05 -9.37 7.26
N ALA A 69 11.04 -10.14 6.82
CA ALA A 69 11.43 -10.22 5.42
C ALA A 69 10.31 -10.78 4.54
N MET A 70 9.63 -11.86 4.98
CA MET A 70 8.45 -12.39 4.27
C MET A 70 7.27 -11.41 4.33
N LEU A 71 7.04 -10.78 5.48
CA LEU A 71 6.01 -9.76 5.63
C LEU A 71 6.20 -8.62 4.61
N GLY A 72 7.44 -8.17 4.40
CA GLY A 72 7.77 -7.15 3.41
C GLY A 72 7.50 -7.54 1.96
N CYS A 73 7.31 -8.84 1.67
CA CYS A 73 6.90 -9.34 0.36
C CYS A 73 5.38 -9.35 0.15
N CYS A 74 4.58 -9.06 1.19
CA CYS A 74 3.13 -9.00 1.07
C CYS A 74 2.68 -7.79 0.25
N ASP A 75 1.51 -7.91 -0.37
CA ASP A 75 0.89 -6.80 -1.14
C ASP A 75 0.40 -5.71 -0.21
N VAL A 76 -0.17 -6.10 0.94
CA VAL A 76 -0.66 -5.22 2.00
C VAL A 76 -0.25 -5.76 3.36
N ILE A 77 0.16 -4.87 4.26
CA ILE A 77 0.50 -5.16 5.65
C ILE A 77 -0.51 -4.47 6.56
N ILE A 78 -1.25 -5.28 7.32
CA ILE A 78 -2.20 -4.84 8.34
C ILE A 78 -1.54 -5.06 9.70
N ALA A 79 -1.42 -4.01 10.51
CA ALA A 79 -0.80 -4.10 11.83
C ALA A 79 -1.72 -3.55 12.91
N THR A 80 -1.70 -4.17 14.09
CA THR A 80 -2.37 -3.62 15.27
C THR A 80 -1.50 -2.55 15.93
N GLU A 81 -2.11 -1.69 16.75
CA GLU A 81 -1.43 -0.55 17.40
C GLU A 81 -0.21 -0.94 18.27
N ASN A 82 -0.17 -2.17 18.77
CA ASN A 82 0.91 -2.71 19.61
C ASN A 82 1.96 -3.49 18.81
N ALA A 83 1.88 -3.55 17.49
CA ALA A 83 2.83 -4.27 16.66
C ALA A 83 4.20 -3.56 16.61
N SER A 84 5.26 -4.36 16.50
CA SER A 84 6.63 -3.89 16.26
C SER A 84 7.28 -4.76 15.18
N ILE A 85 7.76 -4.12 14.13
CA ILE A 85 8.27 -4.79 12.92
C ILE A 85 9.71 -4.33 12.67
N GLY A 86 10.65 -5.26 12.53
CA GLY A 86 12.05 -4.92 12.28
C GLY A 86 12.84 -6.04 11.63
N MET A 87 13.89 -5.68 10.88
CA MET A 87 14.77 -6.66 10.23
C MET A 87 15.61 -7.46 11.22
N GLY A 88 15.81 -6.97 12.43
CA GLY A 88 16.47 -7.68 13.51
C GLY A 88 15.73 -7.48 14.83
N GLY A 89 15.61 -8.55 15.62
CA GLY A 89 15.07 -8.46 16.97
C GLY A 89 16.11 -7.96 17.99
N PRO A 90 15.70 -7.68 19.26
CA PRO A 90 16.57 -7.14 20.30
C PRO A 90 17.88 -7.92 20.49
N ALA A 91 17.81 -9.25 20.47
CA ALA A 91 19.01 -10.10 20.63
C ALA A 91 20.04 -9.92 19.49
N MET A 92 19.59 -9.66 18.25
CA MET A 92 20.50 -9.37 17.13
C MET A 92 21.13 -7.99 17.24
N ILE A 93 20.35 -7.00 17.71
CA ILE A 93 20.82 -5.62 17.92
C ILE A 93 21.88 -5.60 19.01
N GLU A 94 21.62 -6.25 20.14
CA GLU A 94 22.56 -6.38 21.26
C GLU A 94 23.82 -7.15 20.87
N GLY A 95 23.66 -8.31 20.20
CA GLY A 95 24.77 -9.10 19.70
C GLY A 95 25.63 -8.39 18.66
N GLY A 96 25.08 -7.44 17.93
CA GLY A 96 25.78 -6.55 17.00
C GLY A 96 26.43 -5.33 17.67
N GLY A 97 26.30 -5.17 18.98
CA GLY A 97 26.86 -4.01 19.72
C GLY A 97 26.14 -2.69 19.46
N LEU A 98 24.90 -2.74 18.97
CA LEU A 98 24.09 -1.56 18.60
C LEU A 98 23.22 -1.02 19.74
N GLY A 99 23.31 -1.63 20.93
CA GLY A 99 22.54 -1.24 22.12
C GLY A 99 21.57 -2.33 22.59
N VAL A 100 20.89 -2.05 23.68
CA VAL A 100 19.88 -2.94 24.28
C VAL A 100 18.53 -2.25 24.19
N TYR A 101 17.57 -2.92 23.57
CA TYR A 101 16.24 -2.35 23.32
C TYR A 101 15.16 -3.34 23.75
N HIS A 102 14.05 -2.79 24.23
CA HIS A 102 12.83 -3.59 24.39
C HIS A 102 12.22 -3.92 23.00
N PRO A 103 11.62 -5.10 22.79
CA PRO A 103 11.03 -5.45 21.49
C PRO A 103 10.07 -4.41 20.92
N ALA A 104 9.29 -3.74 21.78
CA ALA A 104 8.37 -2.68 21.36
C ALA A 104 9.06 -1.40 20.86
N GLU A 105 10.36 -1.22 21.11
CA GLU A 105 11.12 -0.02 20.72
C GLU A 105 11.82 -0.19 19.37
N VAL A 106 11.95 -1.42 18.87
CA VAL A 106 12.74 -1.72 17.66
C VAL A 106 12.11 -1.12 16.40
N GLY A 107 10.82 -1.32 16.21
CA GLY A 107 10.09 -0.82 15.03
C GLY A 107 8.60 -0.70 15.31
N PRO A 108 8.20 0.16 16.26
CA PRO A 108 6.80 0.36 16.59
C PRO A 108 6.02 0.93 15.39
N VAL A 109 4.71 0.73 15.38
CA VAL A 109 3.82 1.24 14.32
C VAL A 109 3.89 2.76 14.14
N SER A 110 4.26 3.50 15.19
CA SER A 110 4.51 4.95 15.11
C SER A 110 5.67 5.31 14.17
N PHE A 111 6.59 4.38 13.88
CA PHE A 111 7.63 4.50 12.86
C PHE A 111 7.19 3.86 11.54
N GLN A 112 6.56 2.69 11.64
CA GLN A 112 6.30 1.83 10.48
C GLN A 112 5.08 2.23 9.65
N SER A 113 4.15 2.99 10.23
CA SER A 113 3.01 3.54 9.49
C SER A 113 3.41 4.77 8.65
N PRO A 114 4.04 5.81 9.21
CA PRO A 114 4.43 6.98 8.41
C PRO A 114 5.59 6.73 7.44
N ASN A 115 6.40 5.68 7.61
CA ASN A 115 7.45 5.31 6.65
C ASN A 115 6.98 4.35 5.55
N GLY A 116 5.72 3.86 5.62
CA GLY A 116 5.09 3.05 4.57
C GLY A 116 5.34 1.55 4.65
N VAL A 117 5.87 1.03 5.76
CA VAL A 117 5.92 -0.42 6.00
C VAL A 117 4.54 -0.96 6.32
N VAL A 118 3.77 -0.27 7.17
CA VAL A 118 2.39 -0.64 7.48
C VAL A 118 1.45 0.08 6.53
N ASP A 119 0.60 -0.70 5.86
CA ASP A 119 -0.39 -0.19 4.92
C ASP A 119 -1.70 0.20 5.61
N ILE A 120 -2.14 -0.58 6.61
CA ILE A 120 -3.38 -0.33 7.35
C ILE A 120 -3.13 -0.58 8.84
N LEU A 121 -3.37 0.44 9.65
CA LEU A 121 -3.33 0.36 11.11
C LEU A 121 -4.73 0.06 11.64
N VAL A 122 -4.83 -0.91 12.54
CA VAL A 122 -6.08 -1.36 13.16
C VAL A 122 -5.90 -1.50 14.69
N LYS A 123 -7.00 -1.50 15.42
CA LYS A 123 -6.95 -1.54 16.89
C LYS A 123 -6.61 -2.92 17.46
N ASP A 124 -7.11 -3.99 16.81
CA ASP A 124 -7.00 -5.36 17.30
C ASP A 124 -7.05 -6.41 16.18
N GLU A 125 -6.89 -7.69 16.53
CA GLU A 125 -6.87 -8.82 15.60
C GLU A 125 -8.21 -9.08 14.91
N GLU A 126 -9.32 -8.76 15.57
CA GLU A 126 -10.66 -8.92 15.00
C GLU A 126 -10.85 -7.94 13.84
N GLU A 127 -10.48 -6.68 14.06
CA GLU A 127 -10.48 -5.67 13.00
C GLU A 127 -9.48 -6.03 11.89
N ALA A 128 -8.27 -6.52 12.23
CA ALA A 128 -7.29 -6.96 11.24
C ALA A 128 -7.85 -8.06 10.33
N THR A 129 -8.56 -9.01 10.90
CA THR A 129 -9.21 -10.09 10.15
C THR A 129 -10.31 -9.56 9.23
N THR A 130 -11.14 -8.66 9.74
CA THR A 130 -12.22 -8.02 8.96
C THR A 130 -11.66 -7.22 7.79
N VAL A 131 -10.59 -6.45 8.02
CA VAL A 131 -9.91 -5.67 6.98
C VAL A 131 -9.23 -6.57 5.94
N ALA A 132 -8.60 -7.68 6.38
CA ALA A 132 -8.04 -8.67 5.47
C ALA A 132 -9.09 -9.30 4.56
N GLN A 133 -10.26 -9.66 5.10
CA GLN A 133 -11.39 -10.16 4.32
C GLN A 133 -11.92 -9.10 3.34
N LYS A 134 -12.04 -7.85 3.78
CA LYS A 134 -12.44 -6.73 2.91
C LYS A 134 -11.45 -6.54 1.77
N TYR A 135 -10.14 -6.53 2.06
CA TYR A 135 -9.09 -6.44 1.03
C TYR A 135 -9.22 -7.57 0.01
N LEU A 136 -9.28 -8.82 0.47
CA LEU A 136 -9.38 -9.98 -0.42
C LEU A 136 -10.66 -9.98 -1.27
N SER A 137 -11.74 -9.36 -0.80
CA SER A 137 -12.99 -9.29 -1.55
C SER A 137 -12.86 -8.57 -2.89
N TYR A 138 -11.95 -7.59 -3.01
CA TYR A 138 -11.75 -6.84 -4.26
C TYR A 138 -11.19 -7.71 -5.40
N PHE A 139 -10.55 -8.82 -5.07
CA PHE A 139 -9.95 -9.76 -6.03
C PHE A 139 -10.90 -10.90 -6.41
N GLN A 140 -12.13 -10.90 -5.92
CA GLN A 140 -13.14 -11.94 -6.19
C GLN A 140 -14.18 -11.52 -7.25
N GLY A 141 -13.92 -10.40 -7.92
CA GLY A 141 -14.81 -9.86 -8.95
C GLY A 141 -15.96 -9.00 -8.40
N PRO A 142 -16.98 -8.72 -9.23
CA PRO A 142 -18.09 -7.86 -8.86
C PRO A 142 -19.03 -8.52 -7.85
N ILE A 143 -19.69 -7.68 -7.03
CA ILE A 143 -20.77 -8.07 -6.12
C ILE A 143 -22.11 -7.62 -6.69
N ALA A 144 -23.17 -8.38 -6.41
CA ALA A 144 -24.52 -8.07 -6.89
C ALA A 144 -25.23 -7.02 -6.04
N ASP A 145 -25.02 -7.08 -4.73
CA ASP A 145 -25.64 -6.15 -3.78
C ASP A 145 -24.70 -4.96 -3.51
N TRP A 146 -25.03 -3.83 -4.12
CA TRP A 146 -24.30 -2.59 -3.95
C TRP A 146 -25.28 -1.41 -3.84
N LYS A 147 -24.83 -0.32 -3.24
CA LYS A 147 -25.60 0.90 -3.08
C LYS A 147 -24.70 2.11 -3.28
N ALA A 148 -25.08 2.96 -4.21
CA ALA A 148 -24.37 4.22 -4.45
C ALA A 148 -24.96 5.37 -3.62
N PRO A 149 -24.14 6.29 -3.13
CA PRO A 149 -24.62 7.53 -2.55
C PRO A 149 -25.29 8.42 -3.62
N ASP A 150 -25.98 9.47 -3.19
CA ASP A 150 -26.60 10.42 -4.13
C ASP A 150 -25.55 11.17 -4.96
N GLN A 151 -25.35 10.74 -6.19
CA GLN A 151 -24.35 11.30 -7.12
C GLN A 151 -24.57 12.79 -7.43
N ARG A 152 -25.76 13.35 -7.16
CA ARG A 152 -26.02 14.80 -7.34
C ARG A 152 -25.21 15.63 -6.37
N LEU A 153 -24.76 15.06 -5.22
CA LEU A 153 -23.90 15.72 -4.24
C LEU A 153 -22.53 16.08 -4.79
N LEU A 154 -22.05 15.35 -5.81
CA LEU A 154 -20.76 15.65 -6.49
C LEU A 154 -20.73 17.07 -7.06
N ARG A 155 -21.87 17.65 -7.44
CA ARG A 155 -21.95 19.04 -7.95
C ARG A 155 -21.47 20.08 -6.93
N ARG A 156 -21.45 19.75 -5.63
CA ARG A 156 -21.06 20.62 -4.52
C ARG A 156 -19.83 20.14 -3.76
N ALA A 157 -19.29 18.98 -4.13
CA ALA A 157 -18.17 18.36 -3.43
C ALA A 157 -16.86 19.17 -3.56
N ILE A 158 -16.71 19.88 -4.68
CA ILE A 158 -15.56 20.74 -4.96
C ILE A 158 -15.98 22.20 -4.82
N PRO A 159 -15.28 23.03 -3.99
CA PRO A 159 -15.60 24.42 -3.83
C PRO A 159 -15.46 25.22 -5.14
N GLU A 160 -16.41 26.11 -5.44
CA GLU A 160 -16.33 27.04 -6.57
C GLU A 160 -15.12 27.97 -6.46
N ASN A 161 -14.81 28.42 -5.24
CA ASN A 161 -13.59 29.19 -4.98
C ASN A 161 -12.36 28.29 -5.10
N ARG A 162 -11.59 28.46 -6.16
CA ARG A 162 -10.39 27.65 -6.49
C ARG A 162 -9.26 27.75 -5.46
N LEU A 163 -9.24 28.76 -4.62
CA LEU A 163 -8.24 28.92 -3.55
C LEU A 163 -8.62 28.13 -2.29
N ARG A 164 -9.88 27.72 -2.16
CA ARG A 164 -10.34 26.98 -0.99
C ARG A 164 -9.91 25.52 -1.06
N VAL A 165 -9.25 25.03 -0.01
CA VAL A 165 -8.89 23.63 0.16
C VAL A 165 -10.13 22.81 0.51
N TYR A 166 -10.20 21.58 0.03
CA TYR A 166 -11.28 20.64 0.33
C TYR A 166 -10.70 19.24 0.63
N ASP A 167 -11.52 18.39 1.23
CA ASP A 167 -11.15 17.00 1.48
C ASP A 167 -11.52 16.14 0.28
N ILE A 168 -10.52 15.62 -0.41
CA ILE A 168 -10.73 14.72 -1.55
C ILE A 168 -11.43 13.41 -1.16
N ARG A 169 -11.30 12.98 0.11
CA ARG A 169 -11.98 11.77 0.59
C ARG A 169 -13.49 11.88 0.48
N SER A 170 -14.05 13.08 0.71
CA SER A 170 -15.50 13.31 0.50
C SER A 170 -15.93 13.10 -0.95
N VAL A 171 -15.06 13.40 -1.93
CA VAL A 171 -15.33 13.12 -3.35
C VAL A 171 -15.23 11.62 -3.62
N ILE A 172 -14.24 10.95 -3.05
CA ILE A 172 -14.05 9.49 -3.19
C ILE A 172 -15.27 8.74 -2.63
N GLU A 173 -15.74 9.10 -1.44
CA GLU A 173 -16.93 8.51 -0.82
C GLU A 173 -18.21 8.71 -1.64
N LEU A 174 -18.32 9.82 -2.37
CA LEU A 174 -19.46 10.07 -3.25
C LEU A 174 -19.37 9.35 -4.60
N ILE A 175 -18.20 8.97 -5.06
CA ILE A 175 -17.99 8.20 -6.30
C ILE A 175 -18.14 6.71 -6.04
N ALA A 176 -17.64 6.24 -4.91
CA ALA A 176 -17.63 4.84 -4.52
C ALA A 176 -18.99 4.38 -4.00
N ASP A 177 -19.26 3.10 -4.13
CA ASP A 177 -20.40 2.46 -3.45
C ASP A 177 -20.26 2.62 -1.93
N GLU A 178 -21.39 2.70 -1.22
CA GLU A 178 -21.42 2.83 0.24
C GLU A 178 -20.59 1.72 0.89
N ASP A 179 -19.77 2.07 1.89
CA ASP A 179 -18.88 1.20 2.66
C ASP A 179 -17.80 0.45 1.84
N SER A 180 -17.62 0.82 0.56
CA SER A 180 -16.67 0.13 -0.31
C SER A 180 -15.27 0.71 -0.32
N VAL A 181 -15.01 1.84 0.30
CA VAL A 181 -13.66 2.45 0.30
C VAL A 181 -12.75 1.72 1.28
N LEU A 182 -11.56 1.33 0.79
CA LEU A 182 -10.46 0.81 1.60
C LEU A 182 -9.18 1.58 1.25
N GLU A 183 -8.87 2.60 2.04
CA GLU A 183 -7.66 3.42 1.86
C GLU A 183 -6.41 2.64 2.32
N ILE A 184 -5.36 2.64 1.49
CA ILE A 184 -4.08 1.96 1.74
C ILE A 184 -2.97 2.99 1.94
N ARG A 185 -2.08 2.77 2.91
CA ARG A 185 -0.95 3.65 3.27
C ARG A 185 -1.38 5.07 3.61
N ARG A 186 -2.42 5.19 4.41
CA ARG A 186 -2.98 6.48 4.77
C ARG A 186 -1.95 7.47 5.35
N ASP A 187 -1.04 6.96 6.17
CA ASP A 187 -0.06 7.77 6.90
C ASP A 187 1.25 7.99 6.14
N PHE A 188 1.50 7.21 5.08
CA PHE A 188 2.65 7.36 4.19
C PHE A 188 2.27 8.10 2.92
N GLY A 189 3.16 8.99 2.43
CA GLY A 189 2.96 9.71 1.18
C GLY A 189 1.60 10.43 1.16
N VAL A 190 1.29 11.18 2.21
CA VAL A 190 -0.04 11.77 2.50
C VAL A 190 -0.54 12.72 1.42
N GLY A 191 0.33 13.16 0.50
CA GLY A 191 -0.02 13.92 -0.71
C GLY A 191 -0.78 13.11 -1.76
N MET A 192 -0.74 11.78 -1.66
CA MET A 192 -1.44 10.85 -2.54
C MET A 192 -2.37 9.96 -1.74
N ILE A 193 -3.62 9.86 -2.15
CA ILE A 193 -4.57 8.87 -1.67
C ILE A 193 -4.50 7.66 -2.60
N THR A 194 -4.39 6.47 -2.04
CA THR A 194 -4.53 5.19 -2.76
C THR A 194 -5.58 4.36 -2.05
N ALA A 195 -6.56 3.86 -2.77
CA ALA A 195 -7.64 3.08 -2.20
C ALA A 195 -8.17 2.03 -3.17
N PHE A 196 -8.66 0.92 -2.66
CA PHE A 196 -9.62 0.09 -3.38
C PHE A 196 -11.02 0.61 -3.12
N ILE A 197 -11.84 0.64 -4.15
CA ILE A 197 -13.25 1.07 -4.10
C ILE A 197 -14.09 0.12 -4.93
N ARG A 198 -15.42 0.24 -4.83
CA ARG A 198 -16.34 -0.34 -5.80
C ARG A 198 -17.18 0.74 -6.46
N ILE A 199 -17.49 0.52 -7.72
CA ILE A 199 -18.43 1.32 -8.50
C ILE A 199 -19.40 0.34 -9.16
N GLU A 200 -20.68 0.43 -8.81
CA GLU A 200 -21.70 -0.53 -9.25
C GLU A 200 -21.30 -1.99 -8.96
N GLY A 201 -20.79 -2.22 -7.77
CA GLY A 201 -20.32 -3.53 -7.31
C GLY A 201 -18.97 -3.97 -7.88
N LYS A 202 -18.44 -3.33 -8.90
CA LYS A 202 -17.18 -3.70 -9.57
C LYS A 202 -15.97 -3.12 -8.85
N PRO A 203 -14.90 -3.90 -8.62
CA PRO A 203 -13.69 -3.40 -7.97
C PRO A 203 -12.90 -2.46 -8.87
N PHE A 204 -12.38 -1.39 -8.28
CA PHE A 204 -11.46 -0.44 -8.89
C PHE A 204 -10.35 -0.08 -7.91
N GLY A 205 -9.14 0.14 -8.44
CA GLY A 205 -8.13 0.93 -7.77
C GLY A 205 -8.42 2.42 -7.94
N LEU A 206 -8.08 3.23 -6.94
CA LEU A 206 -8.21 4.68 -7.01
C LEU A 206 -6.92 5.34 -6.54
N ILE A 207 -6.42 6.29 -7.34
CA ILE A 207 -5.40 7.25 -6.91
C ILE A 207 -5.96 8.66 -6.96
N ALA A 208 -5.61 9.50 -5.99
CA ALA A 208 -6.08 10.88 -5.95
C ALA A 208 -5.05 11.82 -5.30
N ASN A 209 -4.86 13.01 -5.86
CA ASN A 209 -4.08 14.04 -5.17
C ASN A 209 -4.82 14.53 -3.94
N ASN A 210 -4.08 14.78 -2.85
CA ASN A 210 -4.65 15.33 -1.61
C ASN A 210 -4.41 16.86 -1.53
N PRO A 211 -5.41 17.71 -1.81
CA PRO A 211 -5.22 19.15 -1.77
C PRO A 211 -4.87 19.70 -0.39
N LYS A 212 -5.13 18.95 0.68
CA LYS A 212 -4.76 19.34 2.06
C LYS A 212 -3.26 19.25 2.33
N HIS A 213 -2.51 18.50 1.50
CA HIS A 213 -1.05 18.38 1.58
C HIS A 213 -0.41 19.09 0.39
N LEU A 214 0.44 20.08 0.62
CA LEU A 214 1.18 20.85 -0.40
C LEU A 214 0.29 21.35 -1.56
N GLY A 215 -0.99 21.60 -1.30
CA GLY A 215 -1.94 22.02 -2.33
C GLY A 215 -2.20 20.98 -3.42
N GLY A 216 -1.88 19.71 -3.18
CA GLY A 216 -1.99 18.60 -4.13
C GLY A 216 -0.73 18.36 -4.95
N ALA A 217 0.39 19.04 -4.66
CA ALA A 217 1.68 18.74 -5.31
C ALA A 217 2.16 17.33 -4.94
N ILE A 218 2.83 16.69 -5.88
CA ILE A 218 3.32 15.31 -5.71
C ILE A 218 4.77 15.37 -5.25
N ASP A 219 5.05 14.94 -4.03
CA ASP A 219 6.38 14.75 -3.46
C ASP A 219 6.92 13.31 -3.69
N ALA A 220 8.13 13.05 -3.25
CA ALA A 220 8.79 11.76 -3.48
C ALA A 220 8.00 10.58 -2.86
N PRO A 221 7.55 10.64 -1.58
CA PRO A 221 6.74 9.56 -1.01
C PRO A 221 5.40 9.36 -1.72
N ALA A 222 4.75 10.44 -2.18
CA ALA A 222 3.49 10.36 -2.92
C ALA A 222 3.68 9.68 -4.29
N GLY A 223 4.79 9.98 -4.97
CA GLY A 223 5.15 9.33 -6.23
C GLY A 223 5.39 7.83 -6.09
N ASP A 224 6.15 7.42 -5.06
CA ASP A 224 6.40 6.00 -4.76
C ASP A 224 5.12 5.25 -4.39
N LYS A 225 4.28 5.87 -3.55
CA LYS A 225 2.98 5.30 -3.14
C LYS A 225 2.09 5.04 -4.34
N ALA A 226 1.95 6.04 -5.22
CA ALA A 226 1.13 5.90 -6.43
C ALA A 226 1.68 4.80 -7.34
N ALA A 227 2.97 4.81 -7.67
CA ALA A 227 3.57 3.83 -8.57
C ALA A 227 3.39 2.39 -8.06
N ARG A 228 3.64 2.14 -6.77
CA ARG A 228 3.44 0.80 -6.20
C ARG A 228 1.97 0.37 -6.24
N PHE A 229 1.05 1.27 -5.98
CA PHE A 229 -0.39 0.96 -6.01
C PHE A 229 -0.87 0.66 -7.43
N LEU A 230 -0.39 1.42 -8.42
CA LEU A 230 -0.67 1.15 -9.84
C LEU A 230 -0.18 -0.25 -10.25
N GLN A 231 1.04 -0.63 -9.84
CA GLN A 231 1.57 -1.98 -10.10
C GLN A 231 0.72 -3.07 -9.44
N LEU A 232 0.23 -2.84 -8.23
CA LEU A 232 -0.65 -3.77 -7.53
C LEU A 232 -1.97 -3.97 -8.27
N CYS A 233 -2.59 -2.89 -8.72
CA CYS A 233 -3.82 -2.96 -9.51
C CYS A 233 -3.61 -3.70 -10.84
N ASP A 234 -2.52 -3.39 -11.55
CA ASP A 234 -2.18 -4.02 -12.84
C ASP A 234 -1.93 -5.52 -12.71
N ALA A 235 -1.23 -5.95 -11.64
CA ALA A 235 -0.93 -7.36 -11.39
C ALA A 235 -2.18 -8.24 -11.20
N PHE A 236 -3.30 -7.65 -10.81
CA PHE A 236 -4.56 -8.35 -10.53
C PHE A 236 -5.74 -7.91 -11.42
N ASP A 237 -5.46 -7.34 -12.57
CA ASP A 237 -6.47 -6.93 -13.56
C ASP A 237 -7.53 -5.96 -13.00
N ILE A 238 -7.17 -5.11 -12.03
CA ILE A 238 -8.09 -4.14 -11.42
C ILE A 238 -7.98 -2.80 -12.16
N PRO A 239 -9.05 -2.33 -12.84
CA PRO A 239 -9.07 -1.03 -13.50
C PRO A 239 -8.90 0.11 -12.50
N ILE A 240 -8.37 1.26 -12.96
CA ILE A 240 -7.94 2.34 -12.07
C ILE A 240 -8.70 3.62 -12.39
N VAL A 241 -9.17 4.30 -11.34
CA VAL A 241 -9.68 5.68 -11.39
C VAL A 241 -8.61 6.61 -10.82
N SER A 242 -8.24 7.64 -11.58
CA SER A 242 -7.29 8.68 -11.17
C SER A 242 -8.00 10.02 -11.05
N LEU A 243 -8.05 10.58 -9.84
CA LEU A 243 -8.62 11.89 -9.54
C LEU A 243 -7.48 12.91 -9.46
N CYS A 244 -7.32 13.71 -10.50
CA CYS A 244 -6.24 14.66 -10.63
C CYS A 244 -6.67 16.06 -10.11
N ASP A 245 -6.01 16.56 -9.06
CA ASP A 245 -6.04 17.95 -8.62
C ASP A 245 -4.65 18.37 -8.15
N THR A 246 -3.72 18.54 -9.10
CA THR A 246 -2.31 18.82 -8.79
C THR A 246 -1.78 20.05 -9.51
N PRO A 247 -0.93 20.87 -8.84
CA PRO A 247 -0.13 21.90 -9.50
C PRO A 247 1.13 21.32 -10.20
N GLY A 248 1.42 20.04 -10.03
CA GLY A 248 2.61 19.38 -10.56
C GLY A 248 3.41 18.62 -9.50
N PHE A 249 4.62 18.23 -9.85
CA PHE A 249 5.59 17.69 -8.88
C PHE A 249 6.14 18.79 -7.99
N MET A 250 6.57 18.43 -6.78
CA MET A 250 7.34 19.32 -5.93
C MET A 250 8.66 19.67 -6.60
N VAL A 251 9.11 20.90 -6.39
CA VAL A 251 10.32 21.46 -7.00
C VAL A 251 11.16 22.21 -5.96
N GLY A 252 12.42 22.43 -6.27
CA GLY A 252 13.33 23.20 -5.45
C GLY A 252 14.35 22.33 -4.69
N PRO A 253 15.42 22.94 -4.13
CA PRO A 253 16.53 22.21 -3.53
C PRO A 253 16.14 21.20 -2.46
N GLU A 254 15.14 21.49 -1.63
CA GLU A 254 14.67 20.58 -0.58
C GLU A 254 13.95 19.35 -1.16
N ALA A 255 13.21 19.52 -2.25
CA ALA A 255 12.61 18.40 -2.96
C ALA A 255 13.70 17.53 -3.62
N GLU A 256 14.73 18.15 -4.23
CA GLU A 256 15.82 17.41 -4.88
C GLU A 256 16.63 16.57 -3.88
N LYS A 257 16.82 17.02 -2.63
CA LYS A 257 17.46 16.22 -1.57
C LYS A 257 16.77 14.90 -1.28
N THR A 258 15.49 14.77 -1.62
CA THR A 258 14.70 13.53 -1.47
C THR A 258 14.84 12.60 -2.66
N ALA A 259 15.71 12.89 -3.64
CA ALA A 259 15.83 12.19 -4.92
C ALA A 259 14.50 12.15 -5.70
N ILE A 260 13.72 13.23 -5.65
CA ILE A 260 12.36 13.32 -6.20
C ILE A 260 12.31 12.87 -7.66
N VAL A 261 13.29 13.24 -8.49
CA VAL A 261 13.35 12.84 -9.90
C VAL A 261 13.23 11.32 -10.06
N ARG A 262 13.93 10.56 -9.20
CA ARG A 262 13.92 9.10 -9.26
C ARG A 262 12.59 8.50 -8.77
N HIS A 263 12.01 9.10 -7.73
CA HIS A 263 10.77 8.63 -7.14
C HIS A 263 9.55 8.90 -8.03
N VAL A 264 9.38 10.13 -8.51
CA VAL A 264 8.22 10.48 -9.34
C VAL A 264 8.29 9.89 -10.76
N ALA A 265 9.52 9.65 -11.30
CA ALA A 265 9.68 8.98 -12.58
C ALA A 265 9.08 7.56 -12.61
N ARG A 266 8.96 6.91 -11.45
CA ARG A 266 8.29 5.60 -11.34
C ARG A 266 6.83 5.65 -11.77
N MET A 267 6.14 6.77 -11.55
CA MET A 267 4.76 6.92 -12.01
C MET A 267 4.66 6.84 -13.54
N PHE A 268 5.62 7.43 -14.27
CA PHE A 268 5.68 7.33 -15.73
C PHE A 268 6.01 5.91 -16.19
N VAL A 269 7.02 5.28 -15.58
CA VAL A 269 7.42 3.91 -15.92
C VAL A 269 6.27 2.94 -15.70
N THR A 270 5.61 3.03 -14.54
CA THR A 270 4.46 2.19 -14.23
C THR A 270 3.26 2.52 -15.12
N GLY A 271 2.94 3.80 -15.29
CA GLY A 271 1.82 4.23 -16.14
C GLY A 271 1.97 3.76 -17.60
N ALA A 272 3.18 3.79 -18.14
CA ALA A 272 3.46 3.30 -19.49
C ALA A 272 3.39 1.77 -19.63
N SER A 273 3.47 1.03 -18.52
CA SER A 273 3.45 -0.43 -18.49
C SER A 273 2.08 -0.99 -18.11
N LEU A 274 1.10 -0.15 -17.75
CA LEU A 274 -0.24 -0.59 -17.37
C LEU A 274 -0.92 -1.34 -18.52
N THR A 275 -1.49 -2.49 -18.19
CA THR A 275 -2.33 -3.30 -19.08
C THR A 275 -3.83 -3.13 -18.76
N VAL A 276 -4.15 -2.62 -17.58
CA VAL A 276 -5.52 -2.33 -17.15
C VAL A 276 -5.97 -0.92 -17.57
N PRO A 277 -7.29 -0.69 -17.76
CA PRO A 277 -7.81 0.64 -18.05
C PRO A 277 -7.52 1.64 -16.90
N LEU A 278 -7.09 2.85 -17.26
CA LEU A 278 -6.94 3.98 -16.36
C LEU A 278 -7.88 5.10 -16.79
N PHE A 279 -8.81 5.48 -15.91
CA PHE A 279 -9.79 6.53 -16.11
C PHE A 279 -9.36 7.80 -15.38
N GLY A 280 -8.85 8.79 -16.11
CA GLY A 280 -8.40 10.05 -15.53
C GLY A 280 -9.51 11.09 -15.48
N ILE A 281 -9.72 11.68 -14.30
CA ILE A 281 -10.68 12.77 -14.08
C ILE A 281 -9.92 13.96 -13.49
N VAL A 282 -9.84 15.05 -14.26
CA VAL A 282 -9.26 16.31 -13.77
C VAL A 282 -10.36 17.08 -13.04
N LEU A 283 -10.18 17.23 -11.72
CA LEU A 283 -11.17 17.87 -10.86
C LEU A 283 -11.07 19.40 -10.91
N ARG A 284 -9.86 19.95 -10.72
CA ARG A 284 -9.65 21.39 -10.62
C ARG A 284 -8.33 21.84 -11.25
N LYS A 285 -7.20 21.28 -10.79
CA LYS A 285 -5.86 21.56 -11.30
C LYS A 285 -5.30 20.35 -11.98
N GLY A 286 -4.72 20.53 -13.16
CA GLY A 286 -4.04 19.48 -13.89
C GLY A 286 -2.84 20.08 -14.61
N TYR A 287 -1.74 20.38 -13.85
CA TYR A 287 -0.61 21.12 -14.42
C TYR A 287 0.64 20.25 -14.56
N GLY A 288 1.35 20.48 -15.66
CA GLY A 288 2.67 19.96 -15.92
C GLY A 288 2.79 18.44 -15.91
N LEU A 289 4.00 17.98 -15.63
CA LEU A 289 4.34 16.55 -15.62
C LEU A 289 3.63 15.77 -14.51
N GLY A 290 3.29 16.43 -13.40
CA GLY A 290 2.53 15.80 -12.32
C GLY A 290 1.14 15.35 -12.78
N ALA A 291 0.41 16.22 -13.50
CA ALA A 291 -0.87 15.84 -14.08
C ALA A 291 -0.73 14.75 -15.15
N GLN A 292 0.30 14.85 -15.99
CA GLN A 292 0.59 13.84 -17.00
C GLN A 292 0.85 12.46 -16.38
N SER A 293 1.59 12.41 -15.26
CA SER A 293 1.86 11.15 -14.54
C SER A 293 0.60 10.56 -13.89
N MET A 294 -0.31 11.41 -13.40
CA MET A 294 -1.61 10.97 -12.88
C MET A 294 -2.52 10.34 -13.96
N LEU A 295 -2.24 10.61 -15.21
CA LEU A 295 -3.01 10.13 -16.37
C LEU A 295 -2.25 9.06 -17.16
N GLY A 296 -1.39 8.28 -16.50
CA GLY A 296 -0.69 7.16 -17.09
C GLY A 296 0.46 7.54 -18.03
N GLY A 297 0.99 8.76 -17.92
CA GLY A 297 2.12 9.24 -18.72
C GLY A 297 1.74 10.01 -19.98
N GLY A 298 0.46 10.10 -20.31
CA GLY A 298 -0.04 10.86 -21.46
C GLY A 298 -1.55 11.02 -21.48
N PHE A 299 -2.01 11.98 -22.26
CA PHE A 299 -3.44 12.15 -22.54
C PHE A 299 -3.78 11.29 -23.76
N HIS A 300 -4.23 10.07 -23.55
CA HIS A 300 -4.78 9.21 -24.58
C HIS A 300 -6.30 9.16 -24.42
N ALA A 301 -7.01 9.48 -25.49
CA ALA A 301 -8.45 9.30 -25.55
C ALA A 301 -8.78 7.92 -26.14
#